data_be25a317a150f2954fe3bbff23671af0
#
_entry.id   be25a317a150f2954fe3bbff23671af0
#
_cell.length_a   1.000
_cell.length_b   1.000
_cell.length_c   1.000
_cell.angle_alpha   90.00
_cell.angle_beta   90.00
_cell.angle_gamma   90.00
#
_symmetry.space_group_name_H-M   'P 1'
#
loop_
_entity.id
_entity.type
_entity.pdbx_description
1 polymer ?
#
loop_
_entity_poly.entity_id
_entity_poly.type
_entity_poly.pdbx_seq_one_letter_code
_entity_poly.pdbx_strand_id
1 'polypeptide(L)'
;LESVFHKLLMNFTWWVNRKDSLGNNIFEGGFLGLDNIGVFDRSKPLPTGGMIEQSDGTSWMAMYCLDMLRIAMELAQANPAYEDIASKFLEHFLYIANAMNKSGADGLWDEEDGFYYDRIHLPNGVTMPVKIQSMVGLIPLFAADTLEPRVVEKLRGFKRRMDWFIENRPDLCGNLASMTRPGQGERRLLSL
;
A
#
# COMPACT_ATOMS: atom_id res chain seq x y z
N LEU A 1 14.15 2.68 19.76
CA LEU A 1 13.12 2.51 18.74
C LEU A 1 12.61 3.86 18.24
N GLU A 2 12.20 4.78 19.12
CA GLU A 2 11.60 6.09 18.79
C GLU A 2 12.49 6.95 17.87
N SER A 3 13.77 7.08 18.14
CA SER A 3 14.72 7.85 17.29
C SER A 3 14.81 7.28 15.87
N VAL A 4 14.76 5.97 15.71
CA VAL A 4 14.76 5.32 14.40
C VAL A 4 13.43 5.57 13.69
N PHE A 5 12.33 5.45 14.43
CA PHE A 5 10.98 5.73 13.91
C PHE A 5 10.86 7.14 13.32
N HIS A 6 11.37 8.15 14.01
CA HIS A 6 11.32 9.54 13.52
C HIS A 6 12.13 9.73 12.22
N LYS A 7 13.28 9.06 12.09
CA LYS A 7 14.05 9.08 10.82
C LYS A 7 13.30 8.41 9.68
N LEU A 8 12.67 7.26 9.96
CA LEU A 8 11.83 6.56 8.98
C LEU A 8 10.60 7.40 8.60
N LEU A 9 9.98 8.09 9.55
CA LEU A 9 8.84 8.97 9.30
C LEU A 9 9.20 10.11 8.34
N MET A 10 10.36 10.73 8.50
CA MET A 10 10.87 11.75 7.56
C MET A 10 11.06 11.17 6.16
N ASN A 11 11.65 9.98 6.07
CA ASN A 11 11.83 9.27 4.81
C ASN A 11 10.47 8.89 4.18
N PHE A 12 9.54 8.35 4.97
CA PHE A 12 8.18 8.03 4.52
C PHE A 12 7.45 9.25 3.94
N THR A 13 7.57 10.42 4.59
CA THR A 13 6.95 11.66 4.12
C THR A 13 7.47 12.07 2.74
N TRP A 14 8.76 11.85 2.48
CA TRP A 14 9.34 12.11 1.16
C TRP A 14 8.74 11.18 0.09
N TRP A 15 8.58 9.89 0.40
CA TRP A 15 8.01 8.91 -0.52
C TRP A 15 6.52 9.13 -0.77
N VAL A 16 5.73 9.38 0.28
CA VAL A 16 4.27 9.54 0.14
C VAL A 16 3.87 10.76 -0.70
N ASN A 17 4.78 11.70 -0.86
CA ASN A 17 4.60 12.85 -1.75
C ASN A 17 4.91 12.57 -3.23
N ARG A 18 5.29 11.33 -3.57
CA ARG A 18 5.56 10.87 -4.94
C ARG A 18 4.45 9.99 -5.51
N LYS A 19 3.24 10.30 -5.14
CA LYS A 19 2.04 9.67 -5.72
C LYS A 19 1.83 10.15 -7.16
N ASP A 20 1.02 9.37 -7.87
CA ASP A 20 0.50 9.74 -9.18
C ASP A 20 -0.15 11.14 -9.19
N SER A 21 -0.09 11.81 -10.32
CA SER A 21 -0.64 13.17 -10.50
C SER A 21 -2.17 13.23 -10.32
N LEU A 22 -2.86 12.10 -10.44
CA LEU A 22 -4.30 11.98 -10.27
C LEU A 22 -4.73 11.75 -8.82
N GLY A 23 -3.76 11.51 -7.90
CA GLY A 23 -4.03 11.32 -6.48
C GLY A 23 -4.66 9.97 -6.13
N ASN A 24 -4.51 8.96 -6.99
CA ASN A 24 -5.08 7.61 -6.79
C ASN A 24 -4.34 6.79 -5.72
N ASN A 25 -3.25 7.31 -5.16
CA ASN A 25 -2.35 6.61 -4.23
C ASN A 25 -1.55 5.45 -4.87
N ILE A 26 -1.34 5.51 -6.17
CA ILE A 26 -0.39 4.67 -6.91
C ILE A 26 0.94 5.42 -6.98
N PHE A 27 2.05 4.72 -6.98
CA PHE A 27 3.36 5.32 -6.97
C PHE A 27 4.04 5.17 -8.34
N GLU A 28 4.68 6.25 -8.76
CA GLU A 28 5.38 6.36 -10.03
C GLU A 28 6.88 6.50 -9.79
N GLY A 29 7.67 6.10 -10.79
CA GLY A 29 9.11 6.30 -10.82
C GLY A 29 9.95 5.12 -10.38
N GLY A 30 10.91 4.73 -11.21
CA GLY A 30 11.77 3.57 -11.12
C GLY A 30 12.87 3.68 -10.06
N PHE A 31 12.55 3.58 -8.81
CA PHE A 31 13.51 3.75 -7.73
C PHE A 31 13.90 2.45 -7.00
N LEU A 32 13.41 1.31 -7.45
CA LEU A 32 13.56 0.05 -6.72
C LEU A 32 14.51 -0.96 -7.37
N GLY A 33 15.24 -0.56 -8.41
CA GLY A 33 16.24 -1.41 -9.05
C GLY A 33 15.67 -2.51 -9.97
N LEU A 34 14.37 -2.53 -10.24
CA LEU A 34 13.70 -3.42 -11.17
C LEU A 34 13.38 -2.72 -12.50
N ASP A 35 14.29 -1.88 -12.97
CA ASP A 35 14.04 -0.96 -14.08
C ASP A 35 13.99 -1.67 -15.45
N ASN A 36 14.70 -2.79 -15.59
CA ASN A 36 14.92 -3.50 -16.86
C ASN A 36 14.05 -4.75 -17.04
N ILE A 37 12.98 -4.89 -16.29
CA ILE A 37 12.11 -6.09 -16.33
C ILE A 37 11.10 -6.05 -17.48
N GLY A 38 10.88 -4.90 -18.08
CA GLY A 38 9.88 -4.71 -19.12
C GLY A 38 10.49 -4.36 -20.49
N VAL A 39 9.61 -3.89 -21.36
CA VAL A 39 9.99 -3.37 -22.70
C VAL A 39 10.56 -1.95 -22.63
N PHE A 40 10.44 -1.30 -21.47
CA PHE A 40 10.94 0.05 -21.21
C PHE A 40 11.87 0.05 -19.99
N ASP A 41 12.80 0.98 -19.97
CA ASP A 41 13.53 1.34 -18.76
C ASP A 41 12.60 2.15 -17.85
N ARG A 42 12.08 1.52 -16.79
CA ARG A 42 11.08 2.08 -15.88
C ARG A 42 11.59 3.25 -15.02
N SER A 43 12.94 3.45 -15.01
CA SER A 43 13.58 4.58 -14.31
C SER A 43 13.64 5.86 -15.14
N LYS A 44 13.28 5.78 -16.41
CA LYS A 44 13.35 6.88 -17.38
C LYS A 44 11.99 7.28 -17.91
N PRO A 45 11.86 8.51 -18.44
CA PRO A 45 10.66 8.90 -19.18
C PRO A 45 10.35 7.90 -20.28
N LEU A 46 9.07 7.54 -20.43
CA LEU A 46 8.65 6.61 -21.47
C LEU A 46 8.97 7.15 -22.86
N PRO A 47 9.48 6.32 -23.80
CA PRO A 47 9.73 6.74 -25.17
C PRO A 47 8.47 7.24 -25.90
N THR A 48 7.31 6.76 -25.47
CA THR A 48 5.99 7.13 -26.00
C THR A 48 5.42 8.39 -25.37
N GLY A 49 6.12 8.97 -24.39
CA GLY A 49 5.52 9.95 -23.46
C GLY A 49 4.52 9.31 -22.51
N GLY A 50 3.95 10.12 -21.62
CA GLY A 50 3.02 9.63 -20.60
C GLY A 50 3.72 9.15 -19.31
N MET A 51 3.02 8.34 -18.54
CA MET A 51 3.44 7.91 -17.20
C MET A 51 3.27 6.41 -17.04
N ILE A 52 4.05 5.81 -16.15
CA ILE A 52 3.91 4.41 -15.74
C ILE A 52 3.56 4.35 -14.26
N GLU A 53 2.45 3.69 -13.96
CA GLU A 53 2.06 3.30 -12.62
C GLU A 53 2.69 1.95 -12.31
N GLN A 54 3.42 1.87 -11.20
CA GLN A 54 4.25 0.71 -10.88
C GLN A 54 3.62 -0.13 -9.77
N SER A 55 3.41 -1.42 -10.05
CA SER A 55 2.86 -2.36 -9.08
C SER A 55 3.84 -2.66 -7.94
N ASP A 56 5.12 -2.84 -8.23
CA ASP A 56 6.16 -3.04 -7.20
C ASP A 56 6.38 -1.79 -6.35
N GLY A 57 6.51 -0.62 -6.96
CA GLY A 57 6.69 0.65 -6.24
C GLY A 57 5.54 0.92 -5.28
N THR A 58 4.31 0.70 -5.73
CA THR A 58 3.10 0.86 -4.92
C THR A 58 3.04 -0.17 -3.80
N SER A 59 3.42 -1.41 -4.07
CA SER A 59 3.49 -2.50 -3.08
C SER A 59 4.52 -2.25 -1.99
N TRP A 60 5.71 -1.74 -2.35
CA TRP A 60 6.73 -1.35 -1.39
C TRP A 60 6.24 -0.26 -0.45
N MET A 61 5.44 0.69 -0.95
CA MET A 61 4.84 1.72 -0.11
C MET A 61 3.76 1.16 0.81
N ALA A 62 2.97 0.17 0.34
CA ALA A 62 2.02 -0.54 1.18
C ALA A 62 2.75 -1.28 2.32
N MET A 63 3.82 -2.02 2.02
CA MET A 63 4.66 -2.69 3.02
C MET A 63 5.26 -1.69 4.01
N TYR A 64 5.78 -0.57 3.52
CA TYR A 64 6.33 0.49 4.38
C TYR A 64 5.27 1.04 5.35
N CYS A 65 4.02 1.20 4.90
CA CYS A 65 2.92 1.58 5.79
C CYS A 65 2.70 0.55 6.90
N LEU A 66 2.73 -0.74 6.58
CA LEU A 66 2.56 -1.81 7.57
C LEU A 66 3.72 -1.85 8.57
N ASP A 67 4.95 -1.72 8.12
CA ASP A 67 6.13 -1.65 8.99
C ASP A 67 6.06 -0.45 9.95
N MET A 68 5.70 0.71 9.42
CA MET A 68 5.56 1.92 10.24
C MET A 68 4.36 1.84 11.19
N LEU A 69 3.26 1.22 10.77
CA LEU A 69 2.11 0.90 11.63
C LEU A 69 2.56 0.05 12.81
N ARG A 70 3.30 -1.03 12.54
CA ARG A 70 3.78 -1.96 13.57
C ARG A 70 4.68 -1.27 14.59
N ILE A 71 5.63 -0.44 14.13
CA ILE A 71 6.51 0.33 15.01
C ILE A 71 5.71 1.35 15.83
N ALA A 72 4.76 2.06 15.20
CA ALA A 72 3.90 3.03 15.90
C ALA A 72 3.03 2.37 16.97
N MET A 73 2.46 1.19 16.70
CA MET A 73 1.68 0.43 17.67
C MET A 73 2.55 -0.03 18.87
N GLU A 74 3.80 -0.41 18.63
CA GLU A 74 4.73 -0.74 19.71
C GLU A 74 5.05 0.48 20.58
N LEU A 75 5.34 1.63 19.97
CA LEU A 75 5.57 2.89 20.68
C LEU A 75 4.33 3.37 21.44
N ALA A 76 3.15 3.15 20.87
CA ALA A 76 1.87 3.53 21.46
C ALA A 76 1.57 2.81 22.81
N GLN A 77 2.15 1.64 23.02
CA GLN A 77 2.00 0.95 24.31
C GLN A 77 2.63 1.72 25.48
N ALA A 78 3.64 2.55 25.21
CA ALA A 78 4.29 3.40 26.21
C ALA A 78 3.83 4.87 26.15
N ASN A 79 3.46 5.35 24.95
CA ASN A 79 3.05 6.73 24.72
C ASN A 79 1.83 6.79 23.81
N PRO A 80 0.63 7.08 24.33
CA PRO A 80 -0.63 7.10 23.57
C PRO A 80 -0.64 8.08 22.39
N ALA A 81 0.24 9.07 22.33
CA ALA A 81 0.35 9.97 21.17
C ALA A 81 0.66 9.23 19.85
N TYR A 82 1.27 8.04 19.93
CA TYR A 82 1.55 7.22 18.76
C TYR A 82 0.33 6.46 18.22
N GLU A 83 -0.79 6.42 18.93
CA GLU A 83 -2.03 5.80 18.43
C GLU A 83 -2.57 6.54 17.19
N ASP A 84 -2.51 7.86 17.19
CA ASP A 84 -2.93 8.67 16.05
C ASP A 84 -2.01 8.45 14.84
N ILE A 85 -0.72 8.31 15.09
CA ILE A 85 0.27 8.03 14.04
C ILE A 85 0.04 6.62 13.46
N ALA A 86 -0.18 5.62 14.31
CA ALA A 86 -0.54 4.27 13.88
C ALA A 86 -1.81 4.27 13.00
N SER A 87 -2.83 5.04 13.41
CA SER A 87 -4.06 5.19 12.64
C SER A 87 -3.82 5.80 11.26
N LYS A 88 -2.87 6.73 11.13
CA LYS A 88 -2.50 7.32 9.84
C LYS A 88 -1.81 6.32 8.90
N PHE A 89 -0.95 5.46 9.43
CA PHE A 89 -0.33 4.41 8.61
C PHE A 89 -1.34 3.36 8.16
N LEU A 90 -2.29 2.97 9.02
CA LEU A 90 -3.41 2.12 8.61
C LEU A 90 -4.21 2.79 7.49
N GLU A 91 -4.57 4.05 7.63
CA GLU A 91 -5.30 4.84 6.62
C GLU A 91 -4.55 4.85 5.27
N HIS A 92 -3.25 5.15 5.27
CA HIS A 92 -2.44 5.13 4.04
C HIS A 92 -2.41 3.74 3.41
N PHE A 93 -2.24 2.69 4.20
CA PHE A 93 -2.27 1.32 3.70
C PHE A 93 -3.62 1.00 3.03
N LEU A 94 -4.74 1.35 3.66
CA LEU A 94 -6.08 1.11 3.11
C LEU A 94 -6.28 1.81 1.75
N TYR A 95 -5.82 3.05 1.62
CA TYR A 95 -5.90 3.78 0.35
C TYR A 95 -5.04 3.14 -0.74
N ILE A 96 -3.82 2.73 -0.43
CA ILE A 96 -2.92 2.06 -1.38
C ILE A 96 -3.52 0.72 -1.81
N ALA A 97 -3.96 -0.09 -0.85
CA ALA A 97 -4.55 -1.40 -1.13
C ALA A 97 -5.81 -1.28 -2.00
N ASN A 98 -6.67 -0.31 -1.72
CA ASN A 98 -7.83 -0.05 -2.56
C ASN A 98 -7.42 0.38 -3.98
N ALA A 99 -6.41 1.24 -4.13
CA ALA A 99 -5.94 1.68 -5.44
C ALA A 99 -5.38 0.51 -6.26
N MET A 100 -4.63 -0.40 -5.65
CA MET A 100 -4.06 -1.56 -6.32
C MET A 100 -5.12 -2.58 -6.74
N ASN A 101 -6.13 -2.81 -5.88
CA ASN A 101 -7.15 -3.85 -6.06
C ASN A 101 -8.44 -3.33 -6.72
N LYS A 102 -8.46 -2.09 -7.19
CA LYS A 102 -9.60 -1.56 -7.96
C LYS A 102 -9.84 -2.40 -9.19
N SER A 103 -11.09 -2.80 -9.40
CA SER A 103 -11.46 -3.55 -10.59
C SER A 103 -11.44 -2.68 -11.86
N GLY A 104 -11.06 -3.27 -12.99
CA GLY A 104 -11.11 -2.62 -14.30
C GLY A 104 -9.89 -1.76 -14.64
N ALA A 105 -10.14 -0.65 -15.34
CA ALA A 105 -9.08 0.18 -15.93
C ALA A 105 -8.28 1.02 -14.91
N ASP A 106 -8.72 1.10 -13.67
CA ASP A 106 -8.15 2.00 -12.67
C ASP A 106 -7.28 1.31 -11.61
N GLY A 107 -7.22 -0.04 -11.60
CA GLY A 107 -6.40 -0.81 -10.66
C GLY A 107 -5.21 -1.50 -11.33
N LEU A 108 -4.33 -2.08 -10.53
CA LEU A 108 -3.16 -2.82 -11.01
C LEU A 108 -3.40 -4.33 -11.07
N TRP A 109 -4.47 -4.82 -10.44
CA TRP A 109 -4.87 -6.22 -10.46
C TRP A 109 -5.56 -6.58 -11.79
N ASP A 110 -5.14 -7.68 -12.40
CA ASP A 110 -5.79 -8.26 -13.57
C ASP A 110 -6.55 -9.52 -13.15
N GLU A 111 -7.87 -9.48 -13.28
CA GLU A 111 -8.75 -10.57 -12.86
C GLU A 111 -8.61 -11.84 -13.71
N GLU A 112 -8.28 -11.67 -15.01
CA GLU A 112 -8.15 -12.80 -15.95
C GLU A 112 -6.88 -13.60 -15.64
N ASP A 113 -5.76 -12.89 -15.45
CA ASP A 113 -4.48 -13.52 -15.20
C ASP A 113 -4.23 -13.82 -13.71
N GLY A 114 -5.03 -13.24 -12.79
CA GLY A 114 -4.81 -13.31 -11.36
C GLY A 114 -3.44 -12.76 -10.95
N PHE A 115 -3.07 -11.63 -11.51
CA PHE A 115 -1.71 -11.10 -11.39
C PHE A 115 -1.71 -9.56 -11.36
N TYR A 116 -0.69 -8.95 -10.71
CA TYR A 116 -0.50 -7.51 -10.71
C TYR A 116 0.41 -7.10 -11.86
N TYR A 117 -0.02 -6.07 -12.60
CA TYR A 117 0.74 -5.48 -13.69
C TYR A 117 0.95 -3.98 -13.50
N ASP A 118 2.05 -3.49 -14.05
CA ASP A 118 2.21 -2.05 -14.26
C ASP A 118 1.19 -1.55 -15.27
N ARG A 119 0.88 -0.24 -15.23
CA ARG A 119 0.04 0.43 -16.21
C ARG A 119 0.74 1.60 -16.86
N ILE A 120 0.47 1.79 -18.13
CA ILE A 120 0.93 2.95 -18.89
C ILE A 120 -0.27 3.85 -19.18
N HIS A 121 -0.10 5.12 -18.87
CA HIS A 121 -0.98 6.19 -19.29
C HIS A 121 -0.34 6.95 -20.44
N LEU A 122 -0.89 6.84 -21.63
CA LEU A 122 -0.39 7.52 -22.82
C LEU A 122 -0.92 8.96 -22.90
N PRO A 123 -0.20 9.88 -23.59
CA PRO A 123 -0.63 11.28 -23.70
C PRO A 123 -1.99 11.49 -24.39
N ASN A 124 -2.45 10.51 -25.16
CA ASN A 124 -3.76 10.52 -25.80
C ASN A 124 -4.91 10.07 -24.89
N GLY A 125 -4.64 9.83 -23.60
CA GLY A 125 -5.62 9.38 -22.61
C GLY A 125 -5.88 7.87 -22.60
N VAL A 126 -5.17 7.09 -23.43
CA VAL A 126 -5.29 5.62 -23.39
C VAL A 126 -4.51 5.07 -22.20
N THR A 127 -5.14 4.22 -21.42
CA THR A 127 -4.52 3.46 -20.33
C THR A 127 -4.50 1.99 -20.69
N MET A 128 -3.36 1.32 -20.46
CA MET A 128 -3.21 -0.10 -20.78
C MET A 128 -2.29 -0.81 -19.78
N PRO A 129 -2.58 -2.07 -19.41
CA PRO A 129 -1.69 -2.88 -18.58
C PRO A 129 -0.46 -3.29 -19.37
N VAL A 130 0.68 -3.36 -18.69
CA VAL A 130 1.92 -3.95 -19.22
C VAL A 130 1.96 -5.40 -18.77
N LYS A 131 1.36 -6.29 -19.55
CA LYS A 131 1.20 -7.71 -19.20
C LYS A 131 2.51 -8.49 -19.31
N ILE A 132 3.45 -8.21 -18.40
CA ILE A 132 4.71 -8.92 -18.26
C ILE A 132 4.71 -9.64 -16.92
N GLN A 133 4.59 -10.96 -16.94
CA GLN A 133 4.65 -11.79 -15.73
C GLN A 133 6.11 -11.87 -15.27
N SER A 134 6.41 -11.11 -14.24
CA SER A 134 7.74 -10.99 -13.68
C SER A 134 7.66 -10.86 -12.16
N MET A 135 8.81 -10.74 -11.50
CA MET A 135 8.89 -10.50 -10.06
C MET A 135 8.14 -9.24 -9.60
N VAL A 136 7.98 -8.25 -10.48
CA VAL A 136 7.24 -7.01 -10.21
C VAL A 136 5.83 -7.31 -9.71
N GLY A 137 5.11 -8.20 -10.36
CA GLY A 137 3.75 -8.58 -9.97
C GLY A 137 3.65 -9.53 -8.78
N LEU A 138 4.79 -10.02 -8.23
CA LEU A 138 4.86 -10.82 -7.01
C LEU A 138 5.19 -9.98 -5.76
N ILE A 139 5.76 -8.80 -5.94
CA ILE A 139 6.10 -7.89 -4.83
C ILE A 139 4.88 -7.57 -3.93
N PRO A 140 3.64 -7.45 -4.45
CA PRO A 140 2.45 -7.23 -3.60
C PRO A 140 2.30 -8.23 -2.46
N LEU A 141 2.78 -9.47 -2.62
CA LEU A 141 2.74 -10.51 -1.57
C LEU A 141 3.57 -10.14 -0.32
N PHE A 142 4.52 -9.21 -0.43
CA PHE A 142 5.32 -8.76 0.71
C PHE A 142 4.58 -7.76 1.60
N ALA A 143 3.56 -7.09 1.07
CA ALA A 143 2.73 -6.16 1.83
C ALA A 143 1.68 -6.93 2.65
N ALA A 144 2.16 -7.68 3.62
CA ALA A 144 1.33 -8.49 4.52
C ALA A 144 1.83 -8.40 5.97
N ASP A 145 0.92 -8.17 6.91
CA ASP A 145 1.20 -8.22 8.35
C ASP A 145 -0.06 -8.67 9.12
N THR A 146 0.12 -8.99 10.39
CA THR A 146 -0.98 -9.40 11.27
C THR A 146 -1.13 -8.46 12.45
N LEU A 147 -2.37 -8.09 12.77
CA LEU A 147 -2.71 -7.35 13.97
C LEU A 147 -2.98 -8.32 15.13
N GLU A 148 -2.19 -8.19 16.19
CA GLU A 148 -2.35 -8.97 17.41
C GLU A 148 -3.51 -8.39 18.25
N PRO A 149 -4.55 -9.19 18.58
CA PRO A 149 -5.72 -8.70 19.31
C PRO A 149 -5.37 -8.02 20.63
N ARG A 150 -4.41 -8.62 21.36
CA ARG A 150 -3.97 -8.09 22.65
C ARG A 150 -3.37 -6.69 22.58
N VAL A 151 -2.71 -6.36 21.47
CA VAL A 151 -2.14 -5.03 21.23
C VAL A 151 -3.25 -4.07 20.84
N VAL A 152 -4.10 -4.46 19.89
CA VAL A 152 -5.24 -3.65 19.43
C VAL A 152 -6.17 -3.27 20.58
N GLU A 153 -6.50 -4.22 21.48
CA GLU A 153 -7.37 -3.97 22.63
C GLU A 153 -6.77 -2.98 23.66
N LYS A 154 -5.46 -2.92 23.78
CA LYS A 154 -4.78 -1.93 24.63
C LYS A 154 -4.81 -0.53 24.04
N LEU A 155 -4.75 -0.41 22.71
CA LEU A 155 -4.69 0.85 21.97
C LEU A 155 -6.11 1.32 21.59
N ARG A 156 -6.81 1.86 22.57
CA ARG A 156 -8.25 2.19 22.42
C ARG A 156 -8.53 3.25 21.35
N GLY A 157 -7.67 4.22 21.20
CA GLY A 157 -7.78 5.26 20.16
C GLY A 157 -7.61 4.67 18.78
N PHE A 158 -6.57 3.86 18.59
CA PHE A 158 -6.32 3.14 17.36
C PHE A 158 -7.47 2.18 17.00
N LYS A 159 -7.91 1.35 17.97
CA LYS A 159 -9.03 0.42 17.78
C LYS A 159 -10.28 1.13 17.29
N ARG A 160 -10.68 2.21 17.96
CA ARG A 160 -11.87 3.00 17.58
C ARG A 160 -11.75 3.53 16.15
N ARG A 161 -10.58 3.99 15.73
CA ARG A 161 -10.36 4.46 14.36
C ARG A 161 -10.41 3.32 13.34
N MET A 162 -9.80 2.19 13.65
CA MET A 162 -9.85 0.99 12.81
C MET A 162 -11.29 0.48 12.64
N ASP A 163 -12.05 0.37 13.74
CA ASP A 163 -13.45 -0.05 13.71
C ASP A 163 -14.29 0.94 12.88
N TRP A 164 -14.03 2.24 13.01
CA TRP A 164 -14.69 3.27 12.21
C TRP A 164 -14.44 3.08 10.70
N PHE A 165 -13.22 2.76 10.26
CA PHE A 165 -12.93 2.49 8.85
C PHE A 165 -13.67 1.27 8.36
N ILE A 166 -13.70 0.18 9.14
CA ILE A 166 -14.42 -1.05 8.78
C ILE A 166 -15.92 -0.77 8.59
N GLU A 167 -16.51 0.04 9.45
CA GLU A 167 -17.94 0.34 9.44
C GLU A 167 -18.34 1.37 8.39
N ASN A 168 -17.52 2.42 8.18
CA ASN A 168 -17.89 3.59 7.39
C ASN A 168 -17.19 3.69 6.03
N ARG A 169 -16.16 2.87 5.77
CA ARG A 169 -15.40 2.86 4.52
C ARG A 169 -15.29 1.44 3.95
N PRO A 170 -16.45 0.77 3.71
CA PRO A 170 -16.44 -0.56 3.08
C PRO A 170 -15.82 -0.55 1.69
N ASP A 171 -15.85 0.61 1.01
CA ASP A 171 -15.15 0.84 -0.26
C ASP A 171 -13.63 0.61 -0.17
N LEU A 172 -13.01 0.98 0.95
CA LEU A 172 -11.58 0.79 1.18
C LEU A 172 -11.25 -0.60 1.77
N CYS A 173 -12.15 -1.15 2.57
CA CYS A 173 -11.88 -2.38 3.31
C CYS A 173 -12.35 -3.66 2.58
N GLY A 174 -13.22 -3.52 1.58
CA GLY A 174 -13.85 -4.66 0.90
C GLY A 174 -12.90 -5.48 0.03
N ASN A 175 -11.83 -4.87 -0.45
CA ASN A 175 -10.83 -5.50 -1.33
C ASN A 175 -9.59 -6.00 -0.57
N LEU A 176 -9.63 -5.96 0.77
CA LEU A 176 -8.55 -6.46 1.61
C LEU A 176 -8.83 -7.88 2.07
N ALA A 177 -7.77 -8.61 2.38
CA ALA A 177 -7.89 -9.83 3.17
C ALA A 177 -8.68 -9.51 4.44
N SER A 178 -9.64 -10.35 4.77
CA SER A 178 -10.73 -10.07 5.69
C SER A 178 -10.30 -9.47 7.04
N MET A 179 -10.39 -8.15 7.17
CA MET A 179 -10.22 -7.46 8.46
C MET A 179 -11.31 -7.82 9.48
N THR A 180 -12.44 -8.38 9.02
CA THR A 180 -13.59 -8.74 9.85
C THR A 180 -13.56 -10.19 10.31
N ARG A 181 -12.81 -11.07 9.63
CA ARG A 181 -12.69 -12.49 9.99
C ARG A 181 -11.37 -12.73 10.70
N PRO A 182 -11.37 -13.05 11.99
CA PRO A 182 -10.15 -13.41 12.68
C PRO A 182 -9.60 -14.75 12.15
N GLY A 183 -8.28 -14.82 12.02
CA GLY A 183 -7.55 -16.04 11.74
C GLY A 183 -7.17 -16.78 13.02
N GLN A 184 -6.15 -17.62 12.94
CA GLN A 184 -5.65 -18.37 14.08
C GLN A 184 -5.19 -17.43 15.21
N GLY A 185 -5.64 -17.67 16.44
CA GLY A 185 -5.36 -16.84 17.60
C GLY A 185 -6.03 -15.47 17.55
N GLU A 186 -7.15 -15.36 16.82
CA GLU A 186 -7.93 -14.13 16.64
C GLU A 186 -7.16 -12.98 15.96
N ARG A 187 -6.04 -13.28 15.32
CA ARG A 187 -5.26 -12.29 14.56
C ARG A 187 -6.01 -11.84 13.32
N ARG A 188 -5.89 -10.57 12.99
CA ARG A 188 -6.41 -10.02 11.75
C ARG A 188 -5.29 -9.83 10.75
N LEU A 189 -5.48 -10.34 9.54
CA LEU A 189 -4.53 -10.19 8.44
C LEU A 189 -4.76 -8.84 7.76
N LEU A 190 -3.68 -8.10 7.57
CA LEU A 190 -3.58 -6.97 6.65
C LEU A 190 -2.73 -7.42 5.46
N SER A 191 -3.28 -7.42 4.25
CA SER A 191 -2.53 -7.72 3.02
C SER A 191 -3.18 -7.03 1.83
N LEU A 192 -2.38 -6.82 0.78
CA LEU A 192 -2.90 -6.46 -0.54
C LEU A 192 -3.72 -7.60 -1.13
#